data_2f130b37afc1c74a5cfbd089ee49a042
#
_entry.id   2f130b37afc1c74a5cfbd089ee49a042
#
_cell.length_a   1.000
_cell.length_b   1.000
_cell.length_c   1.000
_cell.angle_alpha   90.00
_cell.angle_beta   90.00
_cell.angle_gamma   90.00
#
_symmetry.space_group_name_H-M   'P 1'
#
loop_
_entity.id
_entity.type
_entity.pdbx_description
1 polymer ?
#
loop_
_entity_poly.entity_id
_entity_poly.type
_entity_poly.pdbx_seq_one_letter_code
_entity_poly.pdbx_strand_id
1 'polypeptide(L)'
;MNPASGAATQICSALFDRRFFNLPAGTQQQIQRRIDELGCSLRGFSHHRMQGVEAFRLRVGDFRILYRFNVEKNELYLVTVGNRRDVYQQPLN
;
A
#
# COMPACT_ATOMS: atom_id res chain seq x y z
N MET A 1 13.90 -6.81 -15.43
CA MET A 1 12.80 -6.70 -16.36
C MET A 1 11.80 -5.68 -15.87
N ASN A 2 11.28 -4.91 -16.79
CA ASN A 2 10.25 -3.98 -16.42
C ASN A 2 9.04 -4.71 -15.88
N PRO A 3 8.37 -4.13 -14.90
CA PRO A 3 7.05 -4.63 -14.57
C PRO A 3 6.17 -4.58 -15.81
N ALA A 4 5.08 -5.28 -15.76
CA ALA A 4 4.14 -5.27 -16.87
C ALA A 4 3.89 -3.81 -17.27
N SER A 5 3.77 -3.63 -18.58
CA SER A 5 3.49 -2.31 -19.13
C SER A 5 2.29 -1.71 -18.41
N GLY A 6 2.45 -0.51 -17.88
CA GLY A 6 1.38 0.16 -17.17
C GLY A 6 1.38 -0.02 -15.67
N ALA A 7 2.26 -0.84 -15.13
CA ALA A 7 2.35 -0.99 -13.68
C ALA A 7 2.91 0.28 -13.06
N ALA A 8 2.30 0.69 -11.95
CA ALA A 8 2.71 1.90 -11.25
C ALA A 8 4.05 1.73 -10.56
N THR A 9 4.80 2.81 -10.49
CA THR A 9 6.01 2.85 -9.67
C THR A 9 5.60 2.86 -8.21
N GLN A 10 6.19 1.97 -7.43
CA GLN A 10 5.91 1.86 -6.01
C GLN A 10 6.94 2.65 -5.23
N ILE A 11 6.47 3.61 -4.45
CA ILE A 11 7.32 4.49 -3.66
C ILE A 11 6.96 4.27 -2.20
N CYS A 12 7.90 3.74 -1.44
CA CYS A 12 7.64 3.35 -0.05
C CYS A 12 8.22 4.40 0.90
N SER A 13 7.42 4.75 1.91
CA SER A 13 7.93 5.61 2.98
C SER A 13 8.88 4.82 3.86
N ALA A 14 9.71 5.53 4.64
CA ALA A 14 10.59 4.88 5.59
C ALA A 14 9.80 4.08 6.63
N LEU A 15 8.65 4.61 7.05
CA LEU A 15 7.80 3.91 8.01
C LEU A 15 7.25 2.62 7.41
N PHE A 16 6.80 2.67 6.15
CA PHE A 16 6.33 1.46 5.48
C PHE A 16 7.42 0.42 5.43
N ASP A 17 8.62 0.80 5.00
CA ASP A 17 9.73 -0.14 4.87
C ASP A 17 10.05 -0.80 6.19
N ARG A 18 10.16 -0.01 7.26
CA ARG A 18 10.51 -0.54 8.57
C ARG A 18 9.49 -1.56 9.05
N ARG A 19 8.22 -1.27 8.87
CA ARG A 19 7.16 -2.17 9.32
C ARG A 19 7.05 -3.40 8.43
N PHE A 20 7.16 -3.18 7.12
CA PHE A 20 7.02 -4.25 6.15
C PHE A 20 8.10 -5.32 6.36
N PHE A 21 9.35 -4.87 6.50
CA PHE A 21 10.45 -5.82 6.61
C PHE A 21 10.53 -6.50 7.97
N ASN A 22 9.74 -6.05 8.93
CA ASN A 22 9.60 -6.75 10.21
C ASN A 22 8.53 -7.84 10.19
N LEU A 23 7.78 -7.95 9.10
CA LEU A 23 6.73 -8.97 8.99
C LEU A 23 7.34 -10.30 8.57
N PRO A 24 6.67 -11.41 8.90
CA PRO A 24 7.12 -12.72 8.40
C PRO A 24 7.14 -12.75 6.89
N ALA A 25 8.04 -13.56 6.33
CA ALA A 25 8.25 -13.60 4.89
C ALA A 25 6.98 -13.92 4.11
N GLY A 26 6.18 -14.87 4.61
CA GLY A 26 4.93 -15.22 3.94
C GLY A 26 3.94 -14.06 3.92
N THR A 27 3.89 -13.29 4.99
CA THR A 27 3.04 -12.11 5.07
C THR A 27 3.53 -11.04 4.10
N GLN A 28 4.85 -10.83 4.03
CA GLN A 28 5.41 -9.89 3.07
C GLN A 28 5.02 -10.25 1.65
N GLN A 29 5.07 -11.53 1.31
CA GLN A 29 4.72 -11.98 -0.03
C GLN A 29 3.25 -11.73 -0.35
N GLN A 30 2.37 -11.99 0.60
CA GLN A 30 0.95 -11.73 0.42
C GLN A 30 0.68 -10.25 0.19
N ILE A 31 1.29 -9.43 1.01
CA ILE A 31 1.09 -7.98 0.93
C ILE A 31 1.65 -7.45 -0.39
N GLN A 32 2.85 -7.88 -0.75
CA GLN A 32 3.47 -7.43 -1.99
C GLN A 32 2.63 -7.80 -3.21
N ARG A 33 2.06 -9.00 -3.22
CA ARG A 33 1.20 -9.42 -4.31
C ARG A 33 0.00 -8.50 -4.46
N ARG A 34 -0.63 -8.15 -3.36
CA ARG A 34 -1.79 -7.28 -3.41
C ARG A 34 -1.41 -5.85 -3.84
N ILE A 35 -0.25 -5.39 -3.40
CA ILE A 35 0.25 -4.08 -3.82
C ILE A 35 0.52 -4.09 -5.31
N ASP A 36 1.10 -5.17 -5.83
CA ASP A 36 1.38 -5.28 -7.25
C ASP A 36 0.09 -5.28 -8.07
N GLU A 37 -0.93 -5.98 -7.59
CA GLU A 37 -2.23 -5.98 -8.25
C GLU A 37 -2.83 -4.57 -8.31
N LEU A 38 -2.75 -3.86 -7.19
CA LEU A 38 -3.23 -2.49 -7.13
C LEU A 38 -2.47 -1.61 -8.10
N GLY A 39 -1.15 -1.75 -8.14
CA GLY A 39 -0.32 -0.95 -9.02
C GLY A 39 -0.56 -1.20 -10.50
N CYS A 40 -1.03 -2.38 -10.85
CA CYS A 40 -1.31 -2.71 -12.24
C CYS A 40 -2.62 -2.12 -12.74
N SER A 41 -3.47 -1.60 -11.86
CA SER A 41 -4.79 -1.15 -12.27
C SER A 41 -5.28 0.02 -11.44
N LEU A 42 -4.44 1.04 -11.29
CA LEU A 42 -4.80 2.20 -10.47
C LEU A 42 -6.12 2.84 -10.89
N ARG A 43 -6.35 2.98 -12.20
CA ARG A 43 -7.56 3.64 -12.68
C ARG A 43 -8.81 2.84 -12.40
N GLY A 44 -8.73 1.52 -12.53
CA GLY A 44 -9.89 0.67 -12.40
C GLY A 44 -10.08 0.09 -11.02
N PHE A 45 -9.18 0.35 -10.12
CA PHE A 45 -9.24 -0.23 -8.79
C PHE A 45 -10.28 0.49 -7.93
N SER A 46 -10.95 -0.27 -7.09
CA SER A 46 -11.94 0.29 -6.18
C SER A 46 -11.23 0.79 -4.92
N HIS A 47 -10.89 2.06 -4.90
CA HIS A 47 -10.12 2.64 -3.80
C HIS A 47 -11.01 2.99 -2.63
N HIS A 48 -10.62 2.53 -1.44
CA HIS A 48 -11.36 2.82 -0.21
C HIS A 48 -10.71 3.97 0.54
N ARG A 49 -11.33 5.13 0.46
CA ARG A 49 -10.80 6.32 1.09
C ARG A 49 -10.99 6.25 2.60
N MET A 50 -9.96 6.64 3.34
CA MET A 50 -10.03 6.69 4.78
C MET A 50 -10.65 7.99 5.23
N GLN A 51 -11.52 7.89 6.23
CA GLN A 51 -12.17 9.06 6.78
C GLN A 51 -11.19 9.85 7.63
N GLY A 52 -11.12 11.15 7.40
CA GLY A 52 -10.30 12.03 8.22
C GLY A 52 -8.84 12.09 7.85
N VAL A 53 -8.39 11.35 6.85
CA VAL A 53 -7.01 11.41 6.38
C VAL A 53 -6.99 11.31 4.86
N GLU A 54 -5.97 11.92 4.27
CA GLU A 54 -5.78 11.85 2.82
C GLU A 54 -5.03 10.57 2.45
N ALA A 55 -5.67 9.45 2.66
CA ALA A 55 -5.08 8.17 2.35
C ALA A 55 -6.17 7.17 2.01
N PHE A 56 -5.77 6.11 1.36
CA PHE A 56 -6.64 5.01 1.00
C PHE A 56 -6.17 3.75 1.70
N ARG A 57 -7.05 2.78 1.80
CA ARG A 57 -6.79 1.56 2.53
C ARG A 57 -6.86 0.35 1.60
N LEU A 58 -5.87 -0.50 1.69
CA LEU A 58 -5.88 -1.81 1.05
C LEU A 58 -5.84 -2.87 2.13
N ARG A 59 -6.80 -3.76 2.10
CA ARG A 59 -6.93 -4.80 3.10
C ARG A 59 -6.30 -6.10 2.61
N VAL A 60 -5.42 -6.68 3.43
CA VAL A 60 -4.80 -7.97 3.12
C VAL A 60 -4.85 -8.82 4.39
N GLY A 61 -5.85 -9.71 4.48
CA GLY A 61 -6.07 -10.49 5.70
C GLY A 61 -6.31 -9.57 6.88
N ASP A 62 -5.51 -9.74 7.92
CA ASP A 62 -5.59 -8.89 9.12
C ASP A 62 -4.79 -7.62 9.00
N PHE A 63 -4.12 -7.41 7.88
CA PHE A 63 -3.25 -6.26 7.69
C PHE A 63 -3.94 -5.20 6.85
N ARG A 64 -3.51 -3.97 7.06
CA ARG A 64 -3.97 -2.82 6.29
C ARG A 64 -2.78 -2.08 5.76
N ILE A 65 -2.85 -1.72 4.50
CA ILE A 65 -1.85 -0.87 3.86
C ILE A 65 -2.52 0.48 3.59
N LEU A 66 -1.90 1.54 4.07
CA LEU A 66 -2.38 2.89 3.75
C LEU A 66 -1.54 3.42 2.61
N TYR A 67 -2.19 3.98 1.60
CA TYR A 67 -1.49 4.41 0.41
C TYR A 67 -2.13 5.66 -0.18
N ARG A 68 -1.37 6.32 -1.03
CA ARG A 68 -1.84 7.38 -1.91
C ARG A 68 -1.40 7.02 -3.31
N PHE A 69 -1.95 7.72 -4.29
CA PHE A 69 -1.56 7.43 -5.66
C PHE A 69 -1.78 8.64 -6.53
N ASN A 70 -1.09 8.65 -7.66
CA ASN A 70 -1.25 9.64 -8.69
C ASN A 70 -1.40 8.91 -10.02
N VAL A 71 -2.60 8.99 -10.59
CA VAL A 71 -2.92 8.24 -11.81
C VAL A 71 -2.12 8.78 -12.99
N GLU A 72 -1.99 10.10 -13.07
CA GLU A 72 -1.32 10.71 -14.20
C GLU A 72 0.16 10.36 -14.25
N LYS A 73 0.81 10.33 -13.09
CA LYS A 73 2.22 9.94 -13.00
C LYS A 73 2.39 8.45 -12.90
N ASN A 74 1.31 7.71 -12.72
CA ASN A 74 1.32 6.27 -12.50
C ASN A 74 2.23 5.90 -11.33
N GLU A 75 1.98 6.53 -10.20
CA GLU A 75 2.76 6.33 -8.97
C GLU A 75 1.86 5.89 -7.84
N LEU A 76 2.36 4.98 -7.03
CA LEU A 76 1.67 4.44 -5.87
C LEU A 76 2.56 4.66 -4.66
N TYR A 77 2.07 5.46 -3.70
CA TYR A 77 2.84 5.83 -2.52
C TYR A 77 2.37 4.99 -1.34
N LEU A 78 3.26 4.15 -0.83
CA LEU A 78 2.93 3.26 0.29
C LEU A 78 3.32 3.96 1.58
N VAL A 79 2.32 4.37 2.34
CA VAL A 79 2.50 5.23 3.51
C VAL A 79 2.88 4.41 4.73
N THR A 80 2.11 3.38 5.02
CA THR A 80 2.40 2.50 6.15
C THR A 80 1.65 1.19 5.99
N VAL A 81 2.05 0.22 6.79
CA VAL A 81 1.40 -1.09 6.86
C VAL A 81 1.39 -1.52 8.32
N GLY A 82 0.36 -2.25 8.70
CA GLY A 82 0.27 -2.79 10.04
C GLY A 82 -0.97 -3.62 10.16
N ASN A 83 -1.11 -4.31 11.29
CA ASN A 83 -2.34 -5.02 11.46
C ASN A 83 -3.45 -4.01 11.75
N ARG A 84 -4.67 -4.51 11.66
CA ARG A 84 -5.86 -3.69 11.74
C ARG A 84 -5.87 -2.73 12.93
N ARG A 85 -5.32 -3.17 14.08
CA ARG A 85 -5.32 -2.33 15.27
C ARG A 85 -4.19 -1.31 15.23
N ASP A 86 -2.99 -1.76 14.87
CA ASP A 86 -1.79 -0.94 14.97
C ASP A 86 -1.77 0.19 13.95
N VAL A 87 -2.26 -0.09 12.74
CA VAL A 87 -2.17 0.89 11.67
C VAL A 87 -2.98 2.14 11.96
N TYR A 88 -4.08 1.99 12.71
CA TYR A 88 -4.95 3.13 13.01
C TYR A 88 -4.51 3.89 14.25
N GLN A 89 -3.65 3.31 15.06
CA GLN A 89 -3.16 3.96 16.26
C GLN A 89 -1.93 4.81 16.02
N GLN A 90 -1.32 4.67 14.85
CA GLN A 90 -0.11 5.41 14.53
C GLN A 90 -0.45 6.80 14.04
N PRO A 91 0.22 7.83 14.57
CA PRO A 91 0.09 9.15 13.96
C PRO A 91 0.66 9.10 12.55
N LEU A 92 -0.03 9.75 11.62
CA LEU A 92 0.39 9.76 10.23
C LEU A 92 1.22 11.00 9.89
N ASN A 93 1.67 11.69 10.90
CA ASN A 93 2.50 12.87 10.72
C ASN A 93 3.97 12.51 10.89
#